data_73a51c58cdfb8c99f7cba775a315ad49
#
_entry.id   73a51c58cdfb8c99f7cba775a315ad49
#
_cell.length_a   1.000
_cell.length_b   1.000
_cell.length_c   1.000
_cell.angle_alpha   90.00
_cell.angle_beta   90.00
_cell.angle_gamma   90.00
#
_symmetry.space_group_name_H-M   'P 1'
#
loop_
_entity.id
_entity.type
_entity.pdbx_description
1 polymer ?
#
loop_
_entity_poly.entity_id
_entity_poly.type
_entity_poly.pdbx_seq_one_letter_code
_entity_poly.pdbx_strand_id
1 'polypeptide(L)'
;VKDANGNYIASSNEGITNAISDGATTINLIQGNYVIPSSAQGKTLTIIGTGTPEDVKVAVTKVGSGGENCDYGLDGSTVTFESITITTNSSTYIGYARCNGTYKNCVINGTYTLYGDSKFERCTFNVSGDVYNIWTWGAKNMEFDRCTFNSDGKALLLYQEGTNTVNLTVKSCIFNDNGGLTSKKAAIEIGDAPYGATPTYNVTVSGTTVNGYEINNEGFNTGTTLWGNKNSMPAERLNVTIDGVNVY
;
A
#
# COMPACT_ATOMS: atom_id res chain seq x y z
N VAL A 1 3.83 27.99 -9.48
CA VAL A 1 5.13 28.67 -9.65
C VAL A 1 6.17 27.62 -10.01
N LYS A 2 7.20 27.98 -10.77
CA LYS A 2 8.34 27.09 -11.05
C LYS A 2 9.56 27.51 -10.25
N ASP A 3 10.36 26.53 -9.82
CA ASP A 3 11.67 26.75 -9.21
C ASP A 3 12.73 27.10 -10.28
N ALA A 4 13.96 27.34 -9.83
CA ALA A 4 15.09 27.68 -10.73
C ALA A 4 15.44 26.55 -11.73
N ASN A 5 15.01 25.30 -11.44
CA ASN A 5 15.23 24.13 -12.30
C ASN A 5 14.03 23.85 -13.21
N GLY A 6 12.99 24.66 -13.16
CA GLY A 6 11.77 24.52 -13.95
C GLY A 6 10.74 23.56 -13.38
N ASN A 7 10.94 23.00 -12.17
CA ASN A 7 9.96 22.13 -11.52
C ASN A 7 8.82 22.96 -10.94
N TYR A 8 7.61 22.43 -11.02
CA TYR A 8 6.46 23.10 -10.42
C TYR A 8 6.51 23.02 -8.90
N ILE A 9 6.21 24.15 -8.25
CA ILE A 9 6.00 24.24 -6.81
C ILE A 9 4.53 24.60 -6.59
N ALA A 10 3.80 23.76 -5.84
CA ALA A 10 2.42 24.00 -5.46
C ALA A 10 2.30 24.24 -3.96
N SER A 11 1.53 25.26 -3.59
CA SER A 11 1.17 25.61 -2.21
C SER A 11 -0.33 25.55 -1.96
N SER A 12 -1.09 25.06 -2.94
CA SER A 12 -2.55 24.90 -2.89
C SER A 12 -3.02 23.80 -3.84
N ASN A 13 -4.25 23.36 -3.67
CA ASN A 13 -4.90 22.40 -4.57
C ASN A 13 -5.05 22.96 -5.99
N GLU A 14 -5.35 24.26 -6.11
CA GLU A 14 -5.37 24.97 -7.39
C GLU A 14 -4.00 24.94 -8.07
N GLY A 15 -2.94 25.12 -7.31
CA GLY A 15 -1.56 25.04 -7.80
C GLY A 15 -1.23 23.65 -8.38
N ILE A 16 -1.72 22.57 -7.77
CA ILE A 16 -1.59 21.20 -8.30
C ILE A 16 -2.37 21.06 -9.60
N THR A 17 -3.64 21.51 -9.62
CA THR A 17 -4.50 21.44 -10.80
C THR A 17 -3.90 22.17 -11.98
N ASN A 18 -3.40 23.40 -11.76
CA ASN A 18 -2.75 24.21 -12.78
C ASN A 18 -1.46 23.57 -13.29
N ALA A 19 -0.63 23.02 -12.38
CA ALA A 19 0.58 22.31 -12.79
C ALA A 19 0.27 21.11 -13.70
N ILE A 20 -0.73 20.31 -13.35
CA ILE A 20 -1.18 19.17 -14.17
C ILE A 20 -1.71 19.65 -15.53
N SER A 21 -2.48 20.72 -15.56
CA SER A 21 -3.02 21.31 -16.80
C SER A 21 -1.92 21.83 -17.71
N ASP A 22 -0.86 22.38 -17.13
CA ASP A 22 0.33 22.87 -17.84
C ASP A 22 1.27 21.72 -18.28
N GLY A 23 0.89 20.46 -18.05
CA GLY A 23 1.66 19.29 -18.45
C GLY A 23 2.83 18.95 -17.51
N ALA A 24 2.77 19.37 -16.24
CA ALA A 24 3.78 18.98 -15.26
C ALA A 24 3.86 17.46 -15.09
N THR A 25 5.08 16.93 -15.06
CA THR A 25 5.37 15.56 -14.68
C THR A 25 5.93 15.46 -13.26
N THR A 26 6.43 16.58 -12.71
CA THR A 26 6.94 16.66 -11.34
C THR A 26 6.38 17.90 -10.66
N ILE A 27 5.84 17.70 -9.45
CA ILE A 27 5.23 18.74 -8.62
C ILE A 27 5.81 18.64 -7.22
N ASN A 28 6.48 19.70 -6.77
CA ASN A 28 6.96 19.83 -5.39
C ASN A 28 5.86 20.50 -4.54
N LEU A 29 5.50 19.86 -3.42
CA LEU A 29 4.54 20.39 -2.46
C LEU A 29 5.28 20.97 -1.26
N ILE A 30 4.99 22.22 -0.91
CA ILE A 30 5.47 22.79 0.35
C ILE A 30 4.60 22.30 1.51
N GLN A 31 4.98 22.62 2.74
CA GLN A 31 4.19 22.26 3.94
C GLN A 31 2.71 22.61 3.77
N GLY A 32 1.83 21.66 4.00
CA GLY A 32 0.38 21.86 3.88
C GLY A 32 -0.43 20.57 3.72
N ASN A 33 -1.75 20.76 3.57
CA ASN A 33 -2.70 19.70 3.30
C ASN A 33 -3.25 19.85 1.88
N TYR A 34 -3.20 18.76 1.13
CA TYR A 34 -3.52 18.77 -0.30
C TYR A 34 -4.52 17.68 -0.65
N VAL A 35 -5.20 17.89 -1.77
CA VAL A 35 -6.02 16.86 -2.42
C VAL A 35 -5.53 16.74 -3.86
N ILE A 36 -5.15 15.53 -4.27
CA ILE A 36 -4.80 15.26 -5.66
C ILE A 36 -6.10 15.23 -6.48
N PRO A 37 -6.22 16.09 -7.49
CA PRO A 37 -7.47 16.20 -8.27
C PRO A 37 -7.66 15.01 -9.21
N SER A 38 -8.90 14.77 -9.62
CA SER A 38 -9.23 13.72 -10.61
C SER A 38 -8.59 13.96 -11.99
N SER A 39 -8.15 15.17 -12.29
CA SER A 39 -7.37 15.47 -13.51
C SER A 39 -5.99 14.81 -13.55
N ALA A 40 -5.53 14.24 -12.42
CA ALA A 40 -4.33 13.40 -12.36
C ALA A 40 -4.55 11.99 -12.96
N GLN A 41 -5.78 11.58 -13.16
CA GLN A 41 -6.13 10.26 -13.71
C GLN A 41 -5.48 10.02 -15.08
N GLY A 42 -4.90 8.84 -15.28
CA GLY A 42 -4.21 8.47 -16.53
C GLY A 42 -2.88 9.19 -16.78
N LYS A 43 -2.35 9.93 -15.81
CA LYS A 43 -1.10 10.68 -15.96
C LYS A 43 0.11 9.92 -15.39
N THR A 44 1.30 10.34 -15.85
CA THR A 44 2.57 9.99 -15.19
C THR A 44 3.02 11.19 -14.37
N LEU A 45 3.08 11.02 -13.04
CA LEU A 45 3.34 12.11 -12.11
C LEU A 45 4.34 11.73 -11.03
N THR A 46 5.22 12.64 -10.67
CA THR A 46 6.04 12.59 -9.46
C THR A 46 5.62 13.72 -8.54
N ILE A 47 5.22 13.40 -7.31
CA ILE A 47 4.76 14.34 -6.30
C ILE A 47 5.69 14.22 -5.09
N ILE A 48 6.38 15.30 -4.76
CA ILE A 48 7.43 15.35 -3.76
C ILE A 48 7.05 16.36 -2.67
N GLY A 49 7.00 15.90 -1.43
CA GLY A 49 6.90 16.79 -0.27
C GLY A 49 8.24 17.44 0.05
N THR A 50 8.25 18.73 0.31
CA THR A 50 9.44 19.44 0.80
C THR A 50 9.42 19.43 2.33
N GLY A 51 10.41 18.78 2.95
CA GLY A 51 10.47 18.60 4.41
C GLY A 51 10.32 17.15 4.83
N THR A 52 9.76 16.93 6.01
CA THR A 52 9.43 15.58 6.50
C THR A 52 8.10 15.12 5.92
N PRO A 53 7.82 13.80 5.88
CA PRO A 53 6.53 13.32 5.37
C PRO A 53 5.32 13.91 6.09
N GLU A 54 5.43 14.23 7.38
CA GLU A 54 4.37 14.78 8.21
C GLU A 54 4.02 16.23 7.86
N ASP A 55 4.95 16.94 7.23
CA ASP A 55 4.74 18.34 6.81
C ASP A 55 3.79 18.45 5.61
N VAL A 56 3.72 17.40 4.78
CA VAL A 56 2.93 17.41 3.55
C VAL A 56 1.92 16.26 3.57
N LYS A 57 0.66 16.57 3.82
CA LYS A 57 -0.43 15.60 3.86
C LYS A 57 -1.22 15.63 2.57
N VAL A 58 -1.42 14.47 1.98
CA VAL A 58 -2.09 14.32 0.70
C VAL A 58 -3.26 13.34 0.84
N ALA A 59 -4.45 13.82 0.49
CA ALA A 59 -5.61 12.99 0.22
C ALA A 59 -5.81 12.87 -1.29
N VAL A 60 -6.27 11.73 -1.76
CA VAL A 60 -6.58 11.53 -3.19
C VAL A 60 -8.08 11.63 -3.39
N THR A 61 -8.52 12.39 -4.40
CA THR A 61 -9.92 12.49 -4.74
C THR A 61 -10.47 11.14 -5.15
N LYS A 62 -11.48 10.66 -4.44
CA LYS A 62 -12.19 9.43 -4.81
C LYS A 62 -13.03 9.68 -6.08
N VAL A 63 -13.04 8.71 -6.98
CA VAL A 63 -13.91 8.66 -8.15
C VAL A 63 -14.77 7.42 -8.10
N GLY A 64 -15.95 7.47 -8.70
CA GLY A 64 -16.93 6.38 -8.66
C GLY A 64 -17.92 6.50 -7.49
N SER A 65 -18.84 5.54 -7.37
CA SER A 65 -19.99 5.59 -6.47
C SER A 65 -19.93 4.61 -5.30
N GLY A 66 -18.82 3.93 -5.10
CA GLY A 66 -18.68 2.82 -4.14
C GLY A 66 -18.40 3.22 -2.68
N GLY A 67 -18.66 4.46 -2.26
CA GLY A 67 -18.41 4.90 -0.89
C GLY A 67 -16.92 4.84 -0.50
N GLU A 68 -16.60 4.23 0.65
CA GLU A 68 -15.20 4.13 1.12
C GLU A 68 -14.30 3.24 0.23
N ASN A 69 -14.89 2.35 -0.54
CA ASN A 69 -14.20 1.44 -1.43
C ASN A 69 -14.10 1.95 -2.86
N CYS A 70 -14.41 3.22 -3.13
CA CYS A 70 -14.27 3.77 -4.47
C CYS A 70 -12.81 3.87 -4.89
N ASP A 71 -12.61 3.74 -6.19
CA ASP A 71 -11.36 4.12 -6.82
C ASP A 71 -11.03 5.57 -6.53
N TYR A 72 -9.78 5.91 -6.44
CA TYR A 72 -9.40 7.30 -6.28
C TYR A 72 -8.73 7.86 -7.53
N GLY A 73 -8.64 9.19 -7.60
CA GLY A 73 -8.35 9.97 -8.80
C GLY A 73 -7.03 9.72 -9.53
N LEU A 74 -6.40 8.58 -9.28
CA LEU A 74 -5.16 8.15 -9.93
C LEU A 74 -5.36 6.90 -10.80
N ASP A 75 -6.60 6.52 -11.10
CA ASP A 75 -6.89 5.35 -11.93
C ASP A 75 -6.16 5.42 -13.27
N GLY A 76 -5.48 4.31 -13.65
CA GLY A 76 -4.68 4.23 -14.87
C GLY A 76 -3.39 5.07 -14.88
N SER A 77 -3.04 5.73 -13.78
CA SER A 77 -1.83 6.54 -13.67
C SER A 77 -0.60 5.71 -13.36
N THR A 78 0.58 6.30 -13.61
CA THR A 78 1.86 5.88 -13.02
C THR A 78 2.36 7.00 -12.12
N VAL A 79 2.47 6.74 -10.82
CA VAL A 79 2.78 7.79 -9.85
C VAL A 79 4.02 7.47 -9.03
N THR A 80 4.78 8.51 -8.70
CA THR A 80 5.79 8.47 -7.65
C THR A 80 5.41 9.47 -6.59
N PHE A 81 5.28 9.00 -5.35
CA PHE A 81 5.15 9.84 -4.16
C PHE A 81 6.44 9.77 -3.35
N GLU A 82 6.92 10.91 -2.91
CA GLU A 82 8.12 11.00 -2.11
C GLU A 82 7.94 12.00 -0.96
N SER A 83 8.32 11.57 0.26
CA SER A 83 8.31 12.42 1.47
C SER A 83 6.95 13.08 1.74
N ILE A 84 5.88 12.32 1.67
CA ILE A 84 4.52 12.77 1.99
C ILE A 84 3.77 11.81 2.90
N THR A 85 2.76 12.31 3.58
CA THR A 85 1.76 11.49 4.27
C THR A 85 0.54 11.32 3.39
N ILE A 86 0.20 10.06 3.05
CA ILE A 86 -1.07 9.72 2.40
C ILE A 86 -2.09 9.40 3.48
N THR A 87 -3.23 10.05 3.43
CA THR A 87 -4.26 9.95 4.47
C THR A 87 -5.66 10.03 3.89
N THR A 88 -6.65 9.81 4.73
CA THR A 88 -8.07 10.00 4.44
C THR A 88 -8.70 10.92 5.47
N ASN A 89 -9.74 11.64 5.08
CA ASN A 89 -10.39 12.63 5.95
C ASN A 89 -11.46 12.04 6.87
N SER A 90 -11.99 10.84 6.59
CA SER A 90 -13.23 10.39 7.24
C SER A 90 -13.39 8.89 7.47
N SER A 91 -12.45 8.06 7.04
CA SER A 91 -12.54 6.60 7.22
C SER A 91 -11.17 5.99 7.47
N THR A 92 -11.14 4.74 7.90
CA THR A 92 -9.90 3.96 8.00
C THR A 92 -9.39 3.50 6.63
N TYR A 93 -10.17 3.70 5.56
CA TYR A 93 -9.84 3.28 4.21
C TYR A 93 -9.41 4.46 3.34
N ILE A 94 -8.23 4.37 2.73
CA ILE A 94 -7.76 5.34 1.74
C ILE A 94 -8.46 5.13 0.40
N GLY A 95 -8.79 3.89 0.07
CA GLY A 95 -9.46 3.51 -1.17
C GLY A 95 -8.60 2.59 -2.04
N TYR A 96 -9.09 2.31 -3.25
CA TYR A 96 -8.43 1.43 -4.22
C TYR A 96 -7.39 2.19 -5.04
N ALA A 97 -6.13 1.80 -4.91
CA ALA A 97 -5.03 2.31 -5.72
C ALA A 97 -4.95 1.55 -7.04
N ARG A 98 -5.65 2.03 -8.06
CA ARG A 98 -5.58 1.46 -9.42
C ARG A 98 -4.42 2.01 -10.26
N CYS A 99 -3.55 2.80 -9.66
CA CYS A 99 -2.32 3.28 -10.28
C CYS A 99 -1.17 2.30 -10.07
N ASN A 100 -0.20 2.32 -10.98
CA ASN A 100 1.12 1.79 -10.68
C ASN A 100 1.87 2.81 -9.84
N GLY A 101 2.29 2.42 -8.64
CA GLY A 101 2.80 3.36 -7.64
C GLY A 101 4.23 3.06 -7.18
N THR A 102 5.04 4.11 -7.08
CA THR A 102 6.31 4.08 -6.34
C THR A 102 6.21 5.06 -5.18
N TYR A 103 6.48 4.58 -3.97
CA TYR A 103 6.34 5.35 -2.75
C TYR A 103 7.68 5.33 -2.01
N LYS A 104 8.26 6.51 -1.76
CA LYS A 104 9.55 6.64 -1.10
C LYS A 104 9.43 7.53 0.13
N ASN A 105 9.89 7.03 1.27
CA ASN A 105 9.86 7.80 2.51
C ASN A 105 8.47 8.41 2.79
N CYS A 106 7.40 7.63 2.57
CA CYS A 106 6.03 8.06 2.79
C CYS A 106 5.47 7.50 4.10
N VAL A 107 4.52 8.23 4.69
CA VAL A 107 3.67 7.74 5.77
C VAL A 107 2.28 7.47 5.21
N ILE A 108 1.75 6.28 5.44
CA ILE A 108 0.43 5.88 4.96
C ILE A 108 -0.46 5.61 6.17
N ASN A 109 -1.44 6.49 6.40
CA ASN A 109 -2.36 6.41 7.53
C ASN A 109 -3.74 5.94 7.08
N GLY A 110 -4.00 4.66 7.28
CA GLY A 110 -5.24 3.99 6.88
C GLY A 110 -4.98 2.75 6.01
N THR A 111 -6.01 1.97 5.76
CA THR A 111 -5.95 0.80 4.88
C THR A 111 -5.81 1.24 3.43
N TYR A 112 -4.80 0.72 2.76
CA TYR A 112 -4.51 1.01 1.37
C TYR A 112 -4.70 -0.25 0.53
N THR A 113 -5.69 -0.25 -0.35
CA THR A 113 -6.01 -1.40 -1.19
C THR A 113 -5.33 -1.26 -2.54
N LEU A 114 -4.48 -2.21 -2.90
CA LEU A 114 -3.66 -2.16 -4.11
C LEU A 114 -4.29 -2.94 -5.26
N TYR A 115 -4.56 -2.24 -6.36
CA TYR A 115 -4.96 -2.81 -7.65
C TYR A 115 -3.85 -2.71 -8.70
N GLY A 116 -3.04 -1.67 -8.67
CA GLY A 116 -1.87 -1.50 -9.53
C GLY A 116 -0.59 -2.02 -8.88
N ASP A 117 0.38 -2.35 -9.70
CA ASP A 117 1.70 -2.77 -9.24
C ASP A 117 2.36 -1.66 -8.42
N SER A 118 2.94 -2.01 -7.27
CA SER A 118 3.36 -1.02 -6.29
C SER A 118 4.68 -1.37 -5.64
N LYS A 119 5.52 -0.33 -5.49
CA LYS A 119 6.80 -0.42 -4.79
C LYS A 119 6.86 0.62 -3.67
N PHE A 120 7.19 0.16 -2.46
CA PHE A 120 7.35 1.00 -1.27
C PHE A 120 8.77 0.90 -0.74
N GLU A 121 9.42 2.02 -0.53
CA GLU A 121 10.77 2.11 -0.01
C GLU A 121 10.81 3.04 1.21
N ARG A 122 11.24 2.55 2.36
CA ARG A 122 11.31 3.29 3.62
C ARG A 122 9.98 3.95 4.02
N CYS A 123 8.87 3.29 3.76
CA CYS A 123 7.55 3.80 4.12
C CYS A 123 7.10 3.29 5.48
N THR A 124 6.26 4.07 6.15
CA THR A 124 5.59 3.69 7.40
C THR A 124 4.09 3.61 7.19
N PHE A 125 3.52 2.48 7.55
CA PHE A 125 2.08 2.21 7.47
C PHE A 125 1.49 2.18 8.86
N ASN A 126 0.42 2.92 9.09
CA ASN A 126 -0.24 3.00 10.38
C ASN A 126 -1.75 2.74 10.22
N VAL A 127 -2.25 1.78 10.99
CA VAL A 127 -3.68 1.54 11.17
C VAL A 127 -3.95 1.16 12.63
N SER A 128 -5.17 1.36 13.07
CA SER A 128 -5.68 0.87 14.34
C SER A 128 -7.04 0.21 14.14
N GLY A 129 -7.41 -0.67 15.06
CA GLY A 129 -8.65 -1.43 14.97
C GLY A 129 -8.53 -2.69 14.10
N ASP A 130 -9.67 -3.27 13.76
CA ASP A 130 -9.77 -4.56 13.06
C ASP A 130 -9.63 -4.40 11.53
N VAL A 131 -8.53 -3.81 11.08
CA VAL A 131 -8.23 -3.54 9.66
C VAL A 131 -6.78 -3.87 9.33
N TYR A 132 -6.49 -4.06 8.04
CA TYR A 132 -5.13 -4.26 7.53
C TYR A 132 -4.46 -2.93 7.15
N ASN A 133 -3.13 -2.85 7.25
CA ASN A 133 -2.38 -1.77 6.62
C ASN A 133 -2.53 -1.82 5.10
N ILE A 134 -2.28 -2.98 4.53
CA ILE A 134 -2.36 -3.23 3.09
C ILE A 134 -3.31 -4.39 2.82
N TRP A 135 -4.19 -4.16 1.87
CA TRP A 135 -5.02 -5.18 1.28
C TRP A 135 -4.77 -5.21 -0.22
N THR A 136 -4.30 -6.33 -0.74
CA THR A 136 -4.12 -6.46 -2.19
C THR A 136 -5.38 -7.03 -2.81
N TRP A 137 -5.74 -6.55 -3.98
CA TRP A 137 -6.95 -7.02 -4.67
C TRP A 137 -6.72 -7.29 -6.16
N GLY A 138 -5.91 -6.50 -6.83
CA GLY A 138 -5.64 -6.60 -8.26
C GLY A 138 -4.15 -6.47 -8.65
N ALA A 139 -3.32 -5.98 -7.73
CA ALA A 139 -1.88 -5.83 -7.95
C ALA A 139 -1.19 -7.16 -8.18
N LYS A 140 -0.33 -7.24 -9.18
CA LYS A 140 0.39 -8.47 -9.54
C LYS A 140 1.83 -8.47 -9.02
N ASN A 141 2.44 -7.31 -8.92
CA ASN A 141 3.81 -7.17 -8.44
C ASN A 141 3.86 -6.12 -7.32
N MET A 142 4.33 -6.52 -6.17
CA MET A 142 4.46 -5.66 -5.01
C MET A 142 5.82 -5.85 -4.35
N GLU A 143 6.45 -4.74 -4.00
CA GLU A 143 7.73 -4.73 -3.30
C GLU A 143 7.65 -3.77 -2.10
N PHE A 144 8.07 -4.25 -0.94
CA PHE A 144 8.24 -3.46 0.28
C PHE A 144 9.70 -3.60 0.73
N ASP A 145 10.45 -2.50 0.67
CA ASP A 145 11.86 -2.45 1.09
C ASP A 145 12.03 -1.48 2.26
N ARG A 146 12.53 -1.97 3.38
CA ARG A 146 12.79 -1.20 4.61
C ARG A 146 11.56 -0.44 5.12
N CYS A 147 10.40 -1.05 5.01
CA CYS A 147 9.14 -0.47 5.47
C CYS A 147 8.81 -0.90 6.90
N THR A 148 8.01 -0.08 7.59
CA THR A 148 7.47 -0.39 8.92
C THR A 148 5.95 -0.45 8.85
N PHE A 149 5.38 -1.53 9.38
CA PHE A 149 3.94 -1.73 9.49
C PHE A 149 3.54 -1.70 10.95
N ASN A 150 2.70 -0.74 11.33
CA ASN A 150 2.13 -0.62 12.66
C ASN A 150 0.63 -0.91 12.57
N SER A 151 0.15 -1.91 13.31
CA SER A 151 -1.25 -2.31 13.31
C SER A 151 -1.65 -2.92 14.67
N ASP A 152 -2.92 -3.24 14.82
CA ASP A 152 -3.46 -3.93 15.99
C ASP A 152 -3.60 -5.46 15.77
N GLY A 153 -2.72 -6.06 14.97
CA GLY A 153 -2.66 -7.51 14.74
C GLY A 153 -3.02 -7.97 13.34
N LYS A 154 -3.17 -7.03 12.37
CA LYS A 154 -3.41 -7.32 10.95
C LYS A 154 -2.59 -6.36 10.10
N ALA A 155 -1.58 -6.83 9.38
CA ALA A 155 -0.73 -5.94 8.58
C ALA A 155 -0.97 -6.08 7.08
N LEU A 156 -0.56 -7.17 6.47
CA LEU A 156 -0.66 -7.37 5.03
C LEU A 156 -1.58 -8.54 4.70
N LEU A 157 -2.65 -8.27 3.94
CA LEU A 157 -3.50 -9.30 3.35
C LEU A 157 -3.19 -9.41 1.85
N LEU A 158 -2.57 -10.50 1.46
CA LEU A 158 -2.35 -10.87 0.07
C LEU A 158 -3.56 -11.67 -0.41
N TYR A 159 -4.39 -11.01 -1.23
CA TYR A 159 -5.71 -11.50 -1.60
C TYR A 159 -6.01 -11.04 -3.02
N GLN A 160 -6.27 -11.95 -3.95
CA GLN A 160 -6.29 -11.59 -5.36
C GLN A 160 -7.55 -12.06 -6.06
N GLU A 161 -8.05 -11.25 -6.97
CA GLU A 161 -9.10 -11.62 -7.91
C GLU A 161 -8.54 -12.40 -9.11
N GLY A 162 -9.30 -13.34 -9.63
CA GLY A 162 -8.99 -14.07 -10.85
C GLY A 162 -7.89 -15.12 -10.70
N THR A 163 -7.17 -15.37 -11.80
CA THR A 163 -6.18 -16.46 -11.92
C THR A 163 -4.75 -15.95 -12.17
N ASN A 164 -4.46 -14.71 -11.78
CA ASN A 164 -3.17 -14.11 -12.04
C ASN A 164 -2.07 -14.72 -11.15
N THR A 165 -0.84 -14.70 -11.66
CA THR A 165 0.35 -14.87 -10.80
C THR A 165 0.66 -13.57 -10.10
N VAL A 166 0.84 -13.65 -8.79
CA VAL A 166 1.12 -12.52 -7.89
C VAL A 166 2.50 -12.69 -7.28
N ASN A 167 3.33 -11.68 -7.38
CA ASN A 167 4.67 -11.66 -6.83
C ASN A 167 4.73 -10.63 -5.70
N LEU A 168 5.10 -11.07 -4.50
CA LEU A 168 5.34 -10.22 -3.35
C LEU A 168 6.80 -10.34 -2.91
N THR A 169 7.47 -9.21 -2.78
CA THR A 169 8.80 -9.12 -2.17
C THR A 169 8.73 -8.24 -0.93
N VAL A 170 9.18 -8.77 0.22
CA VAL A 170 9.29 -8.04 1.49
C VAL A 170 10.73 -8.14 1.95
N LYS A 171 11.43 -7.00 2.05
CA LYS A 171 12.84 -6.95 2.34
C LYS A 171 13.14 -5.98 3.46
N SER A 172 13.82 -6.45 4.50
CA SER A 172 14.29 -5.63 5.64
C SER A 172 13.15 -4.82 6.30
N CYS A 173 11.93 -5.35 6.32
CA CYS A 173 10.76 -4.69 6.89
C CYS A 173 10.58 -5.03 8.37
N ILE A 174 9.77 -4.24 9.05
CA ILE A 174 9.38 -4.44 10.44
C ILE A 174 7.86 -4.46 10.51
N PHE A 175 7.32 -5.51 11.11
CA PHE A 175 5.90 -5.63 11.42
C PHE A 175 5.71 -5.52 12.93
N ASN A 176 4.97 -4.51 13.38
CA ASN A 176 4.64 -4.26 14.78
C ASN A 176 3.15 -4.47 15.03
N ASP A 177 2.82 -5.38 15.93
CA ASP A 177 1.49 -5.45 16.52
C ASP A 177 1.45 -4.57 17.77
N ASN A 178 0.66 -3.50 17.74
CA ASN A 178 0.46 -2.59 18.86
C ASN A 178 -0.53 -3.13 19.90
N GLY A 179 -1.13 -4.28 19.64
CA GLY A 179 -2.08 -4.94 20.52
C GLY A 179 -3.52 -4.47 20.31
N GLY A 180 -4.43 -5.07 21.05
CA GLY A 180 -5.84 -4.64 21.11
C GLY A 180 -6.83 -5.59 20.42
N LEU A 181 -6.44 -6.38 19.43
CA LEU A 181 -7.34 -7.35 18.79
C LEU A 181 -7.21 -8.74 19.39
N THR A 182 -8.35 -9.41 19.54
CA THR A 182 -8.43 -10.85 19.87
C THR A 182 -8.34 -11.74 18.64
N SER A 183 -8.61 -11.18 17.45
CA SER A 183 -8.61 -11.88 16.15
C SER A 183 -7.32 -11.63 15.36
N LYS A 184 -6.17 -11.67 16.03
CA LYS A 184 -4.87 -11.45 15.39
C LYS A 184 -4.60 -12.47 14.29
N LYS A 185 -3.87 -12.03 13.28
CA LYS A 185 -3.44 -12.82 12.12
C LYS A 185 -1.91 -12.87 12.06
N ALA A 186 -1.37 -13.67 11.15
CA ALA A 186 0.04 -13.52 10.80
C ALA A 186 0.31 -12.14 10.19
N ALA A 187 1.56 -11.67 10.25
CA ALA A 187 1.93 -10.38 9.69
C ALA A 187 1.62 -10.31 8.17
N ILE A 188 1.85 -11.42 7.45
CA ILE A 188 1.50 -11.59 6.04
C ILE A 188 0.48 -12.71 5.93
N GLU A 189 -0.77 -12.37 5.70
CA GLU A 189 -1.85 -13.32 5.48
C GLU A 189 -2.04 -13.53 3.97
N ILE A 190 -2.02 -14.80 3.53
CA ILE A 190 -2.12 -15.14 2.10
C ILE A 190 -3.34 -16.03 1.90
N GLY A 191 -4.21 -15.66 0.96
CA GLY A 191 -5.42 -16.42 0.70
C GLY A 191 -6.06 -16.13 -0.66
N ASP A 192 -7.02 -16.98 -1.03
CA ASP A 192 -7.84 -16.75 -2.21
C ASP A 192 -8.90 -15.70 -1.90
N ALA A 193 -9.13 -14.79 -2.85
CA ALA A 193 -10.28 -13.93 -2.79
C ALA A 193 -11.58 -14.75 -2.90
N PRO A 194 -12.70 -14.25 -2.36
CA PRO A 194 -13.99 -14.87 -2.61
C PRO A 194 -14.31 -14.86 -4.11
N TYR A 195 -15.34 -15.57 -4.50
CA TYR A 195 -15.84 -15.63 -5.90
C TYR A 195 -15.05 -16.57 -6.83
N GLY A 196 -14.37 -17.58 -6.29
CA GLY A 196 -13.73 -18.64 -7.09
C GLY A 196 -12.41 -18.22 -7.75
N ALA A 197 -11.77 -17.20 -7.23
CA ALA A 197 -10.42 -16.84 -7.65
C ALA A 197 -9.42 -17.98 -7.35
N THR A 198 -8.51 -18.21 -8.28
CA THR A 198 -7.46 -19.24 -8.18
C THR A 198 -6.09 -18.67 -8.53
N PRO A 199 -5.62 -17.61 -7.84
CA PRO A 199 -4.31 -17.02 -8.09
C PRO A 199 -3.18 -17.97 -7.71
N THR A 200 -2.00 -17.71 -8.26
CA THR A 200 -0.73 -18.30 -7.83
C THR A 200 0.11 -17.22 -7.17
N TYR A 201 0.68 -17.52 -6.02
CA TYR A 201 1.50 -16.56 -5.26
C TYR A 201 2.95 -17.00 -5.20
N ASN A 202 3.86 -16.08 -5.50
CA ASN A 202 5.28 -16.17 -5.22
C ASN A 202 5.62 -15.12 -4.17
N VAL A 203 5.98 -15.54 -2.98
CA VAL A 203 6.27 -14.67 -1.84
C VAL A 203 7.72 -14.83 -1.42
N THR A 204 8.47 -13.75 -1.45
CA THR A 204 9.86 -13.72 -1.01
C THR A 204 10.01 -12.73 0.14
N VAL A 205 10.46 -13.21 1.30
CA VAL A 205 10.70 -12.40 2.48
C VAL A 205 12.17 -12.54 2.89
N SER A 206 12.84 -11.45 3.18
CA SER A 206 14.22 -11.47 3.65
C SER A 206 14.51 -10.38 4.69
N GLY A 207 15.30 -10.70 5.71
CA GLY A 207 15.76 -9.76 6.73
C GLY A 207 14.64 -9.03 7.48
N THR A 208 13.46 -9.63 7.62
CA THR A 208 12.25 -9.01 8.16
C THR A 208 12.04 -9.39 9.62
N THR A 209 11.65 -8.41 10.45
CA THR A 209 11.36 -8.58 11.87
C THR A 209 9.85 -8.50 12.12
N VAL A 210 9.35 -9.38 13.00
CA VAL A 210 7.94 -9.43 13.40
C VAL A 210 7.86 -9.33 14.93
N ASN A 211 7.13 -8.32 15.41
CA ASN A 211 6.99 -8.02 16.83
C ASN A 211 5.52 -8.14 17.27
N GLY A 212 5.24 -8.99 18.24
CA GLY A 212 3.96 -9.07 18.93
C GLY A 212 2.83 -9.80 18.21
N TYR A 213 3.00 -10.20 16.97
CA TYR A 213 1.99 -10.97 16.24
C TYR A 213 1.83 -12.37 16.81
N GLU A 214 0.58 -12.81 16.91
CA GLU A 214 0.20 -14.14 17.33
C GLU A 214 -0.82 -14.69 16.34
N ILE A 215 -0.67 -15.95 15.94
CA ILE A 215 -1.65 -16.62 15.09
C ILE A 215 -2.78 -17.11 15.96
N ASN A 216 -4.02 -16.66 15.71
CA ASN A 216 -5.18 -17.40 16.15
C ASN A 216 -5.41 -18.56 15.16
N ASN A 217 -5.99 -19.64 15.59
CA ASN A 217 -6.12 -20.87 14.80
C ASN A 217 -7.19 -20.77 13.68
N GLU A 218 -7.80 -19.60 13.46
CA GLU A 218 -8.82 -19.43 12.44
C GLU A 218 -8.20 -19.06 11.09
N GLY A 219 -8.25 -19.98 10.14
CA GLY A 219 -7.85 -19.76 8.76
C GLY A 219 -6.35 -19.81 8.49
N PHE A 220 -5.55 -20.33 9.42
CA PHE A 220 -4.12 -20.52 9.23
C PHE A 220 -3.72 -21.97 9.50
N ASN A 221 -2.78 -22.46 8.71
CA ASN A 221 -2.29 -23.84 8.82
C ASN A 221 -0.77 -23.93 8.96
N THR A 222 -0.06 -22.84 9.18
CA THR A 222 1.41 -22.80 9.19
C THR A 222 2.03 -22.74 10.58
N GLY A 223 1.38 -22.22 11.57
CA GLY A 223 1.95 -22.08 12.92
C GLY A 223 3.08 -21.03 13.04
N THR A 224 3.24 -20.12 12.06
CA THR A 224 4.21 -19.03 12.10
C THR A 224 3.53 -17.66 12.30
N THR A 225 4.22 -16.72 12.94
CA THR A 225 3.74 -15.36 13.11
C THR A 225 4.05 -14.45 11.92
N LEU A 226 5.03 -14.83 11.06
CA LEU A 226 5.42 -14.06 9.90
C LEU A 226 4.40 -14.17 8.77
N TRP A 227 3.99 -15.39 8.42
CA TRP A 227 3.05 -15.62 7.34
C TRP A 227 2.05 -16.73 7.66
N GLY A 228 0.91 -16.71 6.97
CA GLY A 228 -0.12 -17.72 7.11
C GLY A 228 -0.81 -18.03 5.79
N ASN A 229 -1.04 -19.31 5.52
CA ASN A 229 -1.84 -19.79 4.40
C ASN A 229 -3.31 -19.88 4.83
N LYS A 230 -4.03 -18.79 4.63
CA LYS A 230 -5.40 -18.60 5.13
C LYS A 230 -6.39 -19.65 4.62
N ASN A 231 -6.30 -20.02 3.36
CA ASN A 231 -7.27 -20.89 2.69
C ASN A 231 -6.75 -22.32 2.48
N SER A 232 -5.66 -22.69 3.14
CA SER A 232 -5.02 -24.00 2.90
C SER A 232 -4.74 -24.26 1.42
N MET A 233 -4.24 -23.23 0.74
CA MET A 233 -3.91 -23.30 -0.68
C MET A 233 -2.87 -24.39 -0.93
N PRO A 234 -3.01 -25.15 -2.01
CA PRO A 234 -2.07 -26.22 -2.32
C PRO A 234 -0.72 -25.66 -2.80
N ALA A 235 0.35 -26.46 -2.60
CA ALA A 235 1.73 -26.04 -2.88
C ALA A 235 1.97 -25.62 -4.35
N GLU A 236 1.21 -26.14 -5.30
CA GLU A 236 1.31 -25.75 -6.70
C GLU A 236 0.85 -24.29 -6.97
N ARG A 237 0.14 -23.66 -6.02
CA ARG A 237 -0.33 -22.28 -6.13
C ARG A 237 0.32 -21.30 -5.15
N LEU A 238 1.11 -21.79 -4.23
CA LEU A 238 1.76 -20.96 -3.21
C LEU A 238 3.23 -21.36 -3.05
N ASN A 239 4.12 -20.45 -3.37
CA ASN A 239 5.56 -20.60 -3.17
C ASN A 239 6.04 -19.51 -2.20
N VAL A 240 6.56 -19.90 -1.05
CA VAL A 240 7.05 -18.99 -0.01
C VAL A 240 8.53 -19.26 0.27
N THR A 241 9.35 -18.24 0.05
CA THR A 241 10.78 -18.26 0.34
C THR A 241 11.10 -17.25 1.44
N ILE A 242 11.75 -17.70 2.51
CA ILE A 242 12.17 -16.87 3.64
C ILE A 242 13.70 -16.98 3.78
N ASP A 243 14.39 -15.84 3.72
CA ASP A 243 15.85 -15.75 3.82
C ASP A 243 16.58 -16.75 2.89
N GLY A 244 16.06 -16.91 1.68
CA GLY A 244 16.62 -17.79 0.66
C GLY A 244 16.23 -19.26 0.79
N VAL A 245 15.45 -19.64 1.80
CA VAL A 245 14.95 -21.01 2.01
C VAL A 245 13.49 -21.10 1.55
N ASN A 246 13.20 -22.05 0.68
CA ASN A 246 11.81 -22.36 0.33
C ASN A 246 11.16 -23.09 1.51
N VAL A 247 10.07 -22.51 2.03
CA VAL A 247 9.36 -23.02 3.21
C VAL A 247 7.96 -23.53 2.87
N TYR A 248 7.48 -23.33 1.64
CA TYR A 248 6.19 -23.85 1.16
C TYR A 248 6.17 -23.94 -0.35
#